data_5724407bad8068b496380e080f53a6f7
#
_entry.id   5724407bad8068b496380e080f53a6f7
#
_cell.length_a   1.000
_cell.length_b   1.000
_cell.length_c   1.000
_cell.angle_alpha   90.00
_cell.angle_beta   90.00
_cell.angle_gamma   90.00
#
_symmetry.space_group_name_H-M   'P 1'
#
loop_
_entity.id
_entity.type
_entity.pdbx_description
1 polymer ?
#
loop_
_entity_poly.entity_id
_entity_poly.type
_entity_poly.pdbx_seq_one_letter_code
_entity_poly.pdbx_strand_id
1 'polypeptide(L)'
;VRTFGFTFVPETGSDRLRWVINKTFTNADMIRAAEAAFDAGWDLIKVYAMIGLPTETDDDLDELARLADELARTGRRIRGRRVSVKVSVGCFVPKAWTPFQWQQFVPVEEHRRRIRHLKDRFRRIKGARLTWSEPTESALEALLSRGDRRLSRTIERAHDLGAVFDGWSDLHAEAAWLR
;
A
#
# COMPACT_ATOMS: atom_id res chain seq x y z
N VAL A 1 -21.58 -1.99 17.84
CA VAL A 1 -21.39 -3.02 16.80
C VAL A 1 -20.06 -2.73 16.11
N ARG A 2 -19.05 -3.62 16.20
CA ARG A 2 -17.80 -3.48 15.44
C ARG A 2 -18.12 -3.68 13.97
N THR A 3 -17.92 -2.67 13.15
CA THR A 3 -18.07 -2.74 11.71
C THR A 3 -16.88 -3.52 11.16
N PHE A 4 -17.07 -4.80 10.88
CA PHE A 4 -16.07 -5.59 10.14
C PHE A 4 -16.09 -5.12 8.68
N GLY A 5 -14.92 -4.82 8.11
CA GLY A 5 -14.79 -4.48 6.70
C GLY A 5 -14.51 -5.72 5.87
N PHE A 6 -15.03 -5.77 4.66
CA PHE A 6 -14.60 -6.74 3.65
C PHE A 6 -13.25 -6.31 3.07
N THR A 7 -12.30 -7.24 2.92
CA THR A 7 -10.92 -6.89 2.55
C THR A 7 -10.56 -7.48 1.20
N PHE A 8 -10.06 -6.62 0.31
CA PHE A 8 -9.43 -6.99 -0.94
C PHE A 8 -7.93 -6.69 -0.89
N VAL A 9 -7.13 -7.55 -1.51
CA VAL A 9 -5.67 -7.38 -1.59
C VAL A 9 -5.23 -7.48 -3.05
N PRO A 10 -5.55 -6.48 -3.90
CA PRO A 10 -5.16 -6.49 -5.31
C PRO A 10 -3.66 -6.27 -5.53
N GLU A 11 -2.96 -5.72 -4.56
CA GLU A 11 -1.57 -5.28 -4.57
C GLU A 11 -1.32 -4.05 -5.47
N THR A 12 -2.10 -3.86 -6.53
CA THR A 12 -2.03 -2.72 -7.46
C THR A 12 -3.40 -2.43 -8.07
N GLY A 13 -3.57 -1.22 -8.59
CA GLY A 13 -4.81 -0.79 -9.23
C GLY A 13 -4.98 -1.27 -10.67
N SER A 14 -3.91 -1.63 -11.38
CA SER A 14 -3.99 -1.97 -12.79
C SER A 14 -3.96 -3.47 -13.04
N ASP A 15 -4.78 -3.92 -14.00
CA ASP A 15 -4.78 -5.33 -14.44
C ASP A 15 -3.40 -5.69 -15.03
N ARG A 16 -2.80 -4.78 -15.82
CA ARG A 16 -1.46 -4.97 -16.38
C ARG A 16 -0.43 -5.30 -15.29
N LEU A 17 -0.37 -4.49 -14.25
CA LEU A 17 0.64 -4.66 -13.20
C LEU A 17 0.34 -5.85 -12.30
N ARG A 18 -0.95 -6.24 -12.14
CA ARG A 18 -1.31 -7.50 -11.50
C ARG A 18 -0.75 -8.72 -12.24
N TRP A 19 -0.79 -8.72 -13.56
CA TRP A 19 -0.15 -9.77 -14.35
C TRP A 19 1.36 -9.85 -14.13
N VAL A 20 2.05 -8.70 -14.00
CA VAL A 20 3.49 -8.66 -13.68
C VAL A 20 3.80 -9.37 -12.37
N ILE A 21 2.94 -9.22 -11.36
CA ILE A 21 3.11 -9.86 -10.04
C ILE A 21 2.38 -11.20 -9.91
N ASN A 22 1.94 -11.77 -11.04
CA ASN A 22 1.26 -13.06 -11.13
C ASN A 22 -0.06 -13.14 -10.32
N LYS A 23 -0.82 -12.06 -10.27
CA LYS A 23 -2.20 -12.04 -9.77
C LYS A 23 -3.18 -12.01 -10.95
N THR A 24 -3.99 -13.04 -11.12
CA THR A 24 -4.74 -13.33 -12.35
C THR A 24 -6.19 -12.84 -12.37
N PHE A 25 -6.63 -12.08 -11.36
CA PHE A 25 -7.97 -11.47 -11.35
C PHE A 25 -7.92 -10.02 -11.83
N THR A 26 -9.06 -9.50 -12.29
CA THR A 26 -9.22 -8.18 -12.90
C THR A 26 -9.94 -7.20 -11.98
N ASN A 27 -9.91 -5.90 -12.34
CA ASN A 27 -10.75 -4.89 -11.68
C ASN A 27 -12.25 -5.24 -11.77
N ALA A 28 -12.70 -5.80 -12.91
CA ALA A 28 -14.08 -6.24 -13.07
C ALA A 28 -14.46 -7.35 -12.07
N ASP A 29 -13.55 -8.30 -11.80
CA ASP A 29 -13.77 -9.34 -10.78
C ASP A 29 -13.93 -8.74 -9.39
N MET A 30 -13.08 -7.77 -9.06
CA MET A 30 -13.16 -7.07 -7.77
C MET A 30 -14.46 -6.29 -7.61
N ILE A 31 -14.92 -5.60 -8.66
CA ILE A 31 -16.16 -4.84 -8.62
C ILE A 31 -17.35 -5.79 -8.42
N ARG A 32 -17.40 -6.93 -9.15
CA ARG A 32 -18.45 -7.94 -8.94
C ARG A 32 -18.45 -8.50 -7.50
N ALA A 33 -17.27 -8.79 -6.96
CA ALA A 33 -17.14 -9.24 -5.57
C ALA A 33 -17.56 -8.17 -4.56
N ALA A 34 -17.26 -6.90 -4.85
CA ALA A 34 -17.69 -5.77 -4.02
C ALA A 34 -19.21 -5.56 -4.09
N GLU A 35 -19.84 -5.71 -5.26
CA GLU A 35 -21.30 -5.68 -5.40
C GLU A 35 -21.94 -6.73 -4.49
N ALA A 36 -21.50 -7.97 -4.58
CA ALA A 36 -22.01 -9.05 -3.72
C ALA A 36 -21.79 -8.76 -2.22
N ALA A 37 -20.66 -8.17 -1.85
CA ALA A 37 -20.40 -7.78 -0.46
C ALA A 37 -21.35 -6.66 0.00
N PHE A 38 -21.58 -5.63 -0.81
CA PHE A 38 -22.51 -4.56 -0.49
C PHE A 38 -23.96 -5.06 -0.42
N ASP A 39 -24.39 -5.94 -1.33
CA ASP A 39 -25.72 -6.57 -1.29
C ASP A 39 -25.89 -7.43 -0.04
N ALA A 40 -24.84 -8.10 0.42
CA ALA A 40 -24.82 -8.86 1.67
C ALA A 40 -24.81 -7.98 2.93
N GLY A 41 -24.79 -6.64 2.79
CA GLY A 41 -24.91 -5.71 3.91
C GLY A 41 -23.61 -5.12 4.43
N TRP A 42 -22.47 -5.35 3.78
CA TRP A 42 -21.21 -4.72 4.17
C TRP A 42 -21.21 -3.24 3.78
N ASP A 43 -20.76 -2.37 4.68
CA ASP A 43 -20.66 -0.92 4.44
C ASP A 43 -19.22 -0.43 4.30
N LEU A 44 -18.23 -1.28 4.63
CA LEU A 44 -16.82 -0.96 4.56
C LEU A 44 -16.07 -1.97 3.70
N ILE A 45 -15.40 -1.46 2.67
CA ILE A 45 -14.39 -2.20 1.90
C ILE A 45 -13.00 -1.65 2.22
N LYS A 46 -12.07 -2.56 2.51
CA LYS A 46 -10.65 -2.27 2.67
C LYS A 46 -9.91 -2.81 1.45
N VAL A 47 -9.05 -1.99 0.87
CA VAL A 47 -8.19 -2.35 -0.25
C VAL A 47 -6.74 -2.17 0.17
N TYR A 48 -5.93 -3.21 0.04
CA TYR A 48 -4.50 -3.13 0.27
C TYR A 48 -3.75 -3.17 -1.07
N ALA A 49 -2.85 -2.22 -1.26
CA ALA A 49 -2.02 -2.10 -2.45
C ALA A 49 -0.58 -1.73 -2.08
N MET A 50 0.31 -1.88 -3.02
CA MET A 50 1.71 -1.46 -2.93
C MET A 50 2.02 -0.44 -4.01
N ILE A 51 3.01 0.41 -3.76
CA ILE A 51 3.65 1.29 -4.73
C ILE A 51 5.13 0.94 -4.83
N GLY A 52 5.74 1.22 -5.97
CA GLY A 52 7.14 0.87 -6.22
C GLY A 52 7.32 -0.54 -6.76
N LEU A 53 6.27 -1.15 -7.26
CA LEU A 53 6.35 -2.44 -7.95
C LEU A 53 7.19 -2.33 -9.23
N PRO A 54 7.89 -3.40 -9.65
CA PRO A 54 8.60 -3.43 -10.92
C PRO A 54 7.70 -3.04 -12.08
N THR A 55 8.19 -2.17 -12.96
CA THR A 55 7.48 -1.64 -14.15
C THR A 55 6.28 -0.73 -13.85
N GLU A 56 6.04 -0.34 -12.59
CA GLU A 56 4.95 0.56 -12.23
C GLU A 56 5.12 1.95 -12.85
N THR A 57 4.05 2.47 -13.40
CA THR A 57 3.94 3.81 -13.99
C THR A 57 2.91 4.66 -13.26
N ASP A 58 2.83 5.95 -13.56
CA ASP A 58 1.81 6.83 -13.00
C ASP A 58 0.39 6.43 -13.47
N ASP A 59 0.25 5.81 -14.65
CA ASP A 59 -1.02 5.28 -15.14
C ASP A 59 -1.54 4.15 -14.23
N ASP A 60 -0.65 3.29 -13.69
CA ASP A 60 -1.03 2.24 -12.75
C ASP A 60 -1.52 2.81 -11.42
N LEU A 61 -0.94 3.94 -10.97
CA LEU A 61 -1.40 4.67 -9.79
C LEU A 61 -2.77 5.32 -10.05
N ASP A 62 -2.98 5.86 -11.25
CA ASP A 62 -4.27 6.41 -11.66
C ASP A 62 -5.35 5.34 -11.73
N GLU A 63 -5.02 4.12 -12.16
CA GLU A 63 -5.92 2.97 -12.14
C GLU A 63 -6.33 2.61 -10.70
N LEU A 64 -5.42 2.69 -9.72
CA LEU A 64 -5.76 2.46 -8.32
C LEU A 64 -6.80 3.48 -7.81
N ALA A 65 -6.64 4.74 -8.19
CA ALA A 65 -7.59 5.78 -7.85
C ALA A 65 -8.95 5.57 -8.55
N ARG A 66 -8.95 5.16 -9.83
CA ARG A 66 -10.17 4.82 -10.59
C ARG A 66 -10.90 3.65 -9.97
N LEU A 67 -10.19 2.57 -9.60
CA LEU A 67 -10.75 1.42 -8.91
C LEU A 67 -11.43 1.83 -7.58
N ALA A 68 -10.76 2.66 -6.79
CA ALA A 68 -11.32 3.16 -5.53
C ALA A 68 -12.60 4.00 -5.74
N ASP A 69 -12.63 4.85 -6.77
CA ASP A 69 -13.83 5.64 -7.10
C ASP A 69 -14.98 4.74 -7.56
N GLU A 70 -14.69 3.74 -8.38
CA GLU A 70 -15.70 2.80 -8.88
C GLU A 70 -16.29 1.96 -7.75
N LEU A 71 -15.46 1.41 -6.85
CA LEU A 71 -15.91 0.71 -5.65
C LEU A 71 -16.78 1.61 -4.77
N ALA A 72 -16.39 2.87 -4.58
CA ALA A 72 -17.16 3.82 -3.79
C ALA A 72 -18.49 4.20 -4.45
N ARG A 73 -18.52 4.35 -5.78
CA ARG A 73 -19.77 4.59 -6.54
C ARG A 73 -20.72 3.40 -6.48
N THR A 74 -20.18 2.20 -6.71
CA THR A 74 -20.94 0.94 -6.61
C THR A 74 -21.57 0.79 -5.23
N GLY A 75 -20.79 0.98 -4.18
CA GLY A 75 -21.31 0.91 -2.83
C GLY A 75 -22.39 1.96 -2.55
N ARG A 76 -22.21 3.21 -2.98
CA ARG A 76 -23.23 4.25 -2.81
C ARG A 76 -24.53 3.94 -3.57
N ARG A 77 -24.44 3.32 -4.74
CA ARG A 77 -25.60 2.88 -5.52
C ARG A 77 -26.42 1.82 -4.78
N ILE A 78 -25.76 0.88 -4.11
CA ILE A 78 -26.39 -0.27 -3.45
C ILE A 78 -26.81 0.07 -2.01
N ARG A 79 -25.94 0.73 -1.22
CA ARG A 79 -26.10 0.96 0.22
C ARG A 79 -26.32 2.42 0.63
N GLY A 80 -26.29 3.35 -0.32
CA GLY A 80 -26.40 4.77 -0.03
C GLY A 80 -25.12 5.38 0.57
N ARG A 81 -25.26 6.45 1.35
CA ARG A 81 -24.13 7.26 1.86
C ARG A 81 -23.31 6.61 2.99
N ARG A 82 -23.69 5.46 3.51
CA ARG A 82 -23.01 4.78 4.61
C ARG A 82 -21.72 4.09 4.19
N VAL A 83 -21.52 3.90 2.89
CA VAL A 83 -20.38 3.17 2.36
C VAL A 83 -19.08 3.95 2.50
N SER A 84 -18.04 3.24 2.88
CA SER A 84 -16.66 3.73 2.91
C SER A 84 -15.71 2.73 2.25
N VAL A 85 -14.84 3.22 1.39
CA VAL A 85 -13.70 2.47 0.84
C VAL A 85 -12.42 3.00 1.47
N LYS A 86 -11.64 2.13 2.10
CA LYS A 86 -10.33 2.48 2.66
C LYS A 86 -9.24 1.81 1.85
N VAL A 87 -8.40 2.60 1.20
CA VAL A 87 -7.24 2.12 0.46
C VAL A 87 -6.00 2.36 1.31
N SER A 88 -5.29 1.30 1.64
CA SER A 88 -4.01 1.35 2.36
C SER A 88 -2.89 0.96 1.40
N VAL A 89 -1.90 1.83 1.27
CA VAL A 89 -0.79 1.66 0.35
C VAL A 89 0.51 1.50 1.13
N GLY A 90 1.22 0.39 0.89
CA GLY A 90 2.58 0.16 1.38
C GLY A 90 3.62 0.36 0.29
N CYS A 91 4.88 0.57 0.66
CA CYS A 91 5.99 0.53 -0.29
C CYS A 91 6.36 -0.91 -0.59
N PHE A 92 6.60 -1.24 -1.85
CA PHE A 92 7.10 -2.55 -2.23
C PHE A 92 8.54 -2.72 -1.73
N VAL A 93 8.78 -3.74 -0.90
CA VAL A 93 10.10 -4.12 -0.42
C VAL A 93 10.50 -5.45 -1.05
N PRO A 94 11.51 -5.47 -1.95
CA PRO A 94 12.03 -6.71 -2.51
C PRO A 94 12.64 -7.59 -1.41
N LYS A 95 12.09 -8.78 -1.22
CA LYS A 95 12.54 -9.72 -0.19
C LYS A 95 13.43 -10.80 -0.79
N ALA A 96 14.44 -11.25 -0.02
CA ALA A 96 15.23 -12.43 -0.36
C ALA A 96 14.33 -13.65 -0.58
N TRP A 97 14.74 -14.55 -1.47
CA TRP A 97 14.04 -15.80 -1.83
C TRP A 97 12.67 -15.60 -2.49
N THR A 98 12.42 -14.41 -3.06
CA THR A 98 11.23 -14.12 -3.86
C THR A 98 11.60 -13.87 -5.33
N PRO A 99 10.66 -13.98 -6.28
CA PRO A 99 10.95 -13.69 -7.70
C PRO A 99 11.55 -12.30 -7.95
N PHE A 100 11.18 -11.31 -7.13
CA PHE A 100 11.66 -9.94 -7.25
C PHE A 100 12.85 -9.60 -6.33
N GLN A 101 13.54 -10.58 -5.78
CA GLN A 101 14.64 -10.37 -4.84
C GLN A 101 15.80 -9.48 -5.37
N TRP A 102 15.98 -9.46 -6.71
CA TRP A 102 17.03 -8.67 -7.35
C TRP A 102 16.59 -7.27 -7.78
N GLN A 103 15.31 -6.94 -7.57
CA GLN A 103 14.82 -5.59 -7.87
C GLN A 103 15.40 -4.57 -6.89
N GLN A 104 15.62 -3.37 -7.38
CA GLN A 104 16.02 -2.27 -6.53
C GLN A 104 14.81 -1.79 -5.69
N PHE A 105 15.04 -1.47 -4.42
CA PHE A 105 14.08 -0.71 -3.64
C PHE A 105 13.99 0.70 -4.21
N VAL A 106 12.80 1.15 -4.51
CA VAL A 106 12.56 2.48 -5.08
C VAL A 106 12.98 3.55 -4.05
N PRO A 107 13.70 4.62 -4.44
CA PRO A 107 14.12 5.66 -3.50
C PRO A 107 12.95 6.26 -2.71
N VAL A 108 13.21 6.63 -1.46
CA VAL A 108 12.21 7.23 -0.54
C VAL A 108 11.51 8.43 -1.17
N GLU A 109 12.27 9.33 -1.84
CA GLU A 109 11.68 10.51 -2.47
C GLU A 109 10.75 10.17 -3.62
N GLU A 110 11.03 9.11 -4.37
CA GLU A 110 10.14 8.64 -5.43
C GLU A 110 8.87 8.02 -4.85
N HIS A 111 8.96 7.25 -3.74
CA HIS A 111 7.77 6.80 -3.01
C HIS A 111 6.94 7.98 -2.51
N ARG A 112 7.57 9.02 -1.95
CA ARG A 112 6.90 10.24 -1.53
C ARG A 112 6.21 10.95 -2.69
N ARG A 113 6.85 10.99 -3.88
CA ARG A 113 6.23 11.54 -5.11
C ARG A 113 4.97 10.76 -5.48
N ARG A 114 5.04 9.43 -5.51
CA ARG A 114 3.90 8.56 -5.83
C ARG A 114 2.76 8.70 -4.83
N ILE A 115 3.07 8.81 -3.54
CA ILE A 115 2.07 9.07 -2.50
C ILE A 115 1.41 10.44 -2.73
N ARG A 116 2.16 11.49 -3.06
CA ARG A 116 1.59 12.81 -3.40
C ARG A 116 0.66 12.71 -4.60
N HIS A 117 1.07 12.02 -5.66
CA HIS A 117 0.25 11.77 -6.85
C HIS A 117 -1.09 11.10 -6.47
N LEU A 118 -1.06 10.02 -5.71
CA LEU A 118 -2.27 9.34 -5.23
C LEU A 118 -3.14 10.25 -4.34
N LYS A 119 -2.54 11.02 -3.42
CA LYS A 119 -3.28 11.98 -2.58
C LYS A 119 -4.06 12.98 -3.43
N ASP A 120 -3.47 13.51 -4.48
CA ASP A 120 -4.13 14.48 -5.35
C ASP A 120 -5.31 13.85 -6.12
N ARG A 121 -5.18 12.59 -6.55
CA ARG A 121 -6.29 11.84 -7.16
C ARG A 121 -7.41 11.57 -6.16
N PHE A 122 -7.07 11.10 -4.96
CA PHE A 122 -8.04 10.73 -3.92
C PHE A 122 -8.82 11.92 -3.35
N ARG A 123 -8.28 13.15 -3.38
CA ARG A 123 -9.02 14.36 -2.96
C ARG A 123 -10.36 14.55 -3.67
N ARG A 124 -10.51 14.01 -4.87
CA ARG A 124 -11.71 14.14 -5.72
C ARG A 124 -12.67 12.98 -5.56
N ILE A 125 -12.30 11.93 -4.82
CA ILE A 125 -13.10 10.70 -4.69
C ILE A 125 -13.96 10.77 -3.43
N LYS A 126 -15.27 10.85 -3.61
CA LYS A 126 -16.23 10.84 -2.50
C LYS A 126 -16.38 9.41 -1.97
N GLY A 127 -16.28 9.22 -0.65
CA GLY A 127 -16.50 7.92 -0.02
C GLY A 127 -15.29 6.98 -0.06
N ALA A 128 -14.15 7.41 -0.62
CA ALA A 128 -12.88 6.70 -0.49
C ALA A 128 -11.87 7.51 0.35
N ARG A 129 -11.02 6.78 1.07
CA ARG A 129 -9.96 7.35 1.91
C ARG A 129 -8.66 6.60 1.66
N LEU A 130 -7.56 7.35 1.47
CA LEU A 130 -6.21 6.84 1.30
C LEU A 130 -5.44 6.91 2.62
N THR A 131 -4.73 5.84 2.95
CA THR A 131 -3.70 5.78 3.99
C THR A 131 -2.44 5.14 3.39
N TRP A 132 -1.29 5.38 3.98
CA TRP A 132 -0.02 4.84 3.49
C TRP A 132 0.94 4.56 4.64
N SER A 133 1.91 3.66 4.40
CA SER A 133 3.06 3.46 5.26
C SER A 133 4.12 4.51 4.97
N GLU A 134 4.87 4.93 5.99
CA GLU A 134 5.94 5.91 5.80
C GLU A 134 7.10 5.27 5.00
N PRO A 135 7.56 5.91 3.90
CA PRO A 135 8.61 5.33 3.06
C PRO A 135 9.96 5.11 3.75
N THR A 136 10.28 5.88 4.78
CA THR A 136 11.53 5.70 5.55
C THR A 136 11.50 4.42 6.38
N GLU A 137 10.36 4.05 6.95
CA GLU A 137 10.19 2.77 7.64
C GLU A 137 10.37 1.60 6.66
N SER A 138 9.80 1.72 5.45
CA SER A 138 9.95 0.71 4.41
C SER A 138 11.38 0.63 3.88
N ALA A 139 12.13 1.74 3.86
CA ALA A 139 13.56 1.74 3.52
C ALA A 139 14.39 1.01 4.57
N LEU A 140 14.09 1.21 5.86
CA LEU A 140 14.71 0.47 6.95
C LEU A 140 14.38 -1.03 6.84
N GLU A 141 13.13 -1.37 6.57
CA GLU A 141 12.73 -2.76 6.31
C GLU A 141 13.50 -3.38 5.15
N ALA A 142 13.69 -2.63 4.04
CA ALA A 142 14.46 -3.08 2.89
C ALA A 142 15.93 -3.33 3.25
N LEU A 143 16.54 -2.44 4.03
CA LEU A 143 17.90 -2.59 4.53
C LEU A 143 18.04 -3.87 5.37
N LEU A 144 17.19 -4.03 6.38
CA LEU A 144 17.27 -5.15 7.32
C LEU A 144 16.95 -6.50 6.66
N SER A 145 15.95 -6.54 5.75
CA SER A 145 15.52 -7.79 5.10
C SER A 145 16.44 -8.28 3.99
N ARG A 146 17.32 -7.41 3.47
CA ARG A 146 18.25 -7.73 2.37
C ARG A 146 19.72 -7.76 2.80
N GLY A 147 19.98 -7.30 4.00
CA GLY A 147 21.32 -7.33 4.58
C GLY A 147 21.69 -8.70 5.14
N ASP A 148 22.88 -8.79 5.65
CA ASP A 148 23.41 -9.98 6.28
C ASP A 148 23.87 -9.68 7.72
N ARG A 149 24.56 -10.66 8.35
CA ARG A 149 25.07 -10.54 9.72
C ARG A 149 25.93 -9.30 9.98
N ARG A 150 26.48 -8.66 8.95
CA ARG A 150 27.28 -7.43 9.08
C ARG A 150 26.46 -6.26 9.58
N LEU A 151 25.12 -6.31 9.38
CA LEU A 151 24.21 -5.30 9.92
C LEU A 151 24.14 -5.28 11.45
N SER A 152 24.64 -6.31 12.15
CA SER A 152 24.62 -6.34 13.62
C SER A 152 25.23 -5.07 14.23
N ARG A 153 26.37 -4.62 13.69
CA ARG A 153 27.05 -3.38 14.17
C ARG A 153 26.22 -2.12 13.89
N THR A 154 25.52 -2.08 12.75
CA THR A 154 24.65 -0.97 12.42
C THR A 154 23.44 -0.93 13.37
N ILE A 155 22.86 -2.09 13.68
CA ILE A 155 21.75 -2.21 14.63
C ILE A 155 22.18 -1.79 16.03
N GLU A 156 23.33 -2.30 16.52
CA GLU A 156 23.90 -1.89 17.82
C GLU A 156 24.11 -0.39 17.88
N ARG A 157 24.73 0.18 16.84
CA ARG A 157 24.97 1.62 16.77
C ARG A 157 23.68 2.44 16.74
N ALA A 158 22.68 2.03 15.95
CA ALA A 158 21.39 2.69 15.90
C ALA A 158 20.68 2.65 17.26
N HIS A 159 20.73 1.49 17.95
CA HIS A 159 20.19 1.34 19.30
C HIS A 159 20.89 2.29 20.30
N ASP A 160 22.22 2.38 20.30
CA ASP A 160 22.99 3.29 21.15
C ASP A 160 22.63 4.77 20.89
N LEU A 161 22.18 5.08 19.68
CA LEU A 161 21.70 6.41 19.28
C LEU A 161 20.22 6.64 19.55
N GLY A 162 19.54 5.66 20.18
CA GLY A 162 18.14 5.79 20.63
C GLY A 162 17.08 5.17 19.72
N ALA A 163 17.47 4.40 18.71
CA ALA A 163 16.55 3.64 17.86
C ALA A 163 16.07 2.38 18.59
N VAL A 164 14.94 2.45 19.30
CA VAL A 164 14.44 1.34 20.14
C VAL A 164 13.10 0.81 19.62
N PHE A 165 12.25 1.66 19.07
CA PHE A 165 10.89 1.32 18.65
C PHE A 165 10.59 1.77 17.21
N ASP A 166 11.49 1.49 16.27
CA ASP A 166 11.42 1.98 14.87
C ASP A 166 10.27 1.39 14.03
N GLY A 167 9.59 0.36 14.53
CA GLY A 167 8.35 -0.14 13.91
C GLY A 167 7.09 0.72 14.19
N TRP A 168 7.24 1.82 14.94
CA TRP A 168 6.17 2.74 15.29
C TRP A 168 6.51 4.10 14.71
N SER A 169 5.69 4.58 13.78
CA SER A 169 5.98 5.78 12.98
C SER A 169 6.25 7.04 13.81
N ASP A 170 5.61 7.17 14.96
CA ASP A 170 5.81 8.27 15.91
C ASP A 170 7.09 8.14 16.76
N LEU A 171 7.71 6.95 16.77
CA LEU A 171 8.94 6.65 17.51
C LEU A 171 10.14 6.34 16.60
N HIS A 172 9.95 6.37 15.28
CA HIS A 172 10.97 6.06 14.29
C HIS A 172 12.13 7.06 14.34
N ALA A 173 13.31 6.57 14.70
CA ALA A 173 14.52 7.37 14.86
C ALA A 173 15.36 7.42 13.58
N GLU A 174 14.82 7.97 12.47
CA GLU A 174 15.48 8.03 11.16
C GLU A 174 16.93 8.53 11.26
N ALA A 175 17.18 9.58 12.05
CA ALA A 175 18.51 10.16 12.21
C ALA A 175 19.54 9.20 12.85
N ALA A 176 19.11 8.21 13.62
CA ALA A 176 19.99 7.20 14.22
C ALA A 176 20.49 6.20 13.19
N TRP A 177 19.71 5.93 12.15
CA TRP A 177 20.07 4.98 11.07
C TRP A 177 20.92 5.62 9.96
N LEU A 178 20.98 6.94 9.88
CA LEU A 178 21.76 7.68 8.89
C LEU A 178 23.17 8.07 9.35
N ARG A 179 23.56 7.71 10.58
CA ARG A 179 24.89 7.98 11.19
C ARG A 179 25.72 6.72 11.36
#